data_029afb450cb8568bb71e9e4f1be18331
#
_entry.id   029afb450cb8568bb71e9e4f1be18331
#
_cell.length_a   1.000
_cell.length_b   1.000
_cell.length_c   1.000
_cell.angle_alpha   90.00
_cell.angle_beta   90.00
_cell.angle_gamma   90.00
#
_symmetry.space_group_name_H-M   'P 1'
#
loop_
_entity.id
_entity.type
_entity.pdbx_description
1 polymer ?
#
loop_
_entity_poly.entity_id
_entity_poly.type
_entity_poly.pdbx_seq_one_letter_code
_entity_poly.pdbx_strand_id
1 'polypeptide(L)'
;MEKYDLLIVGSGIVGSSLAFYSSKNNKKVLIVEKNFTGFNSSGNAQGGLAPYLGTDNSAKKLHDNSYSLHKEFKETFRNYTEVNPNYNEKRLIHIIDSAEEKELLSNNFGYKINNDLDFVKNIEPKLKKINHGVIIFDDYMEVDSFNLTNSLLNSSLNMGAKIITHDFKIENLQFNKNKLESFSTKDERFLIKNVAITAGPWTSEIAKNNDHINVKPLKGQLLKFKTSQKFNNSISWGKDYATKKKDDLLWIGTTEEDVKFSEGKTEEAKVKILNSFNKMFNDFGDLNLIDHTACFRHTLKIIFLL
;
A
#
# COMPACT_ATOMS: atom_id res chain seq x y z
N MET A 1 2.30 6.27 36.37
CA MET A 1 1.83 5.59 35.17
C MET A 1 1.56 6.62 34.06
N GLU A 2 2.15 6.44 32.87
CA GLU A 2 1.88 7.34 31.78
C GLU A 2 0.48 7.11 31.20
N LYS A 3 -0.16 8.19 30.78
CA LYS A 3 -1.52 8.17 30.23
C LYS A 3 -1.50 8.55 28.76
N TYR A 4 -2.15 7.75 27.93
CA TYR A 4 -2.27 7.96 26.48
C TYR A 4 -3.74 8.08 26.05
N ASP A 5 -3.98 8.93 25.07
CA ASP A 5 -5.32 9.09 24.47
C ASP A 5 -5.63 7.93 23.50
N LEU A 6 -4.58 7.40 22.87
CA LEU A 6 -4.72 6.35 21.86
C LEU A 6 -3.54 5.38 21.93
N LEU A 7 -3.87 4.08 21.98
CA LEU A 7 -2.97 2.98 21.68
C LEU A 7 -3.19 2.54 20.23
N ILE A 8 -2.12 2.44 19.45
CA ILE A 8 -2.16 1.94 18.08
C ILE A 8 -1.39 0.62 18.03
N VAL A 9 -2.04 -0.44 17.52
CA VAL A 9 -1.44 -1.77 17.38
C VAL A 9 -1.06 -1.99 15.92
N GLY A 10 0.23 -2.00 15.65
CA GLY A 10 0.82 -2.11 14.31
C GLY A 10 1.26 -0.75 13.75
N SER A 11 2.50 -0.66 13.27
CA SER A 11 3.12 0.52 12.65
C SER A 11 3.26 0.39 11.12
N GLY A 12 2.35 -0.34 10.47
CA GLY A 12 2.16 -0.26 9.03
C GLY A 12 1.64 1.12 8.60
N ILE A 13 1.40 1.32 7.30
CA ILE A 13 0.97 2.62 6.76
C ILE A 13 -0.28 3.18 7.45
N VAL A 14 -1.25 2.32 7.79
CA VAL A 14 -2.49 2.75 8.48
C VAL A 14 -2.20 3.22 9.89
N GLY A 15 -1.42 2.45 10.67
CA GLY A 15 -1.05 2.82 12.03
C GLY A 15 -0.16 4.05 12.09
N SER A 16 0.84 4.15 11.20
CA SER A 16 1.72 5.32 11.09
C SER A 16 0.96 6.59 10.69
N SER A 17 0.01 6.48 9.75
CA SER A 17 -0.87 7.60 9.38
C SER A 17 -1.75 8.04 10.55
N LEU A 18 -2.38 7.07 11.24
CA LEU A 18 -3.21 7.37 12.40
C LEU A 18 -2.40 8.03 13.52
N ALA A 19 -1.16 7.55 13.76
CA ALA A 19 -0.26 8.15 14.73
C ALA A 19 0.07 9.60 14.36
N PHE A 20 0.45 9.85 13.09
CA PHE A 20 0.76 11.18 12.59
C PHE A 20 -0.40 12.16 12.79
N TYR A 21 -1.58 11.85 12.26
CA TYR A 21 -2.74 12.74 12.37
C TYR A 21 -3.24 12.91 13.80
N SER A 22 -3.14 11.87 14.65
CA SER A 22 -3.49 11.97 16.07
C SER A 22 -2.52 12.89 16.80
N SER A 23 -1.21 12.76 16.57
CA SER A 23 -0.19 13.62 17.17
C SER A 23 -0.31 15.07 16.69
N LYS A 24 -0.57 15.28 15.38
CA LYS A 24 -0.86 16.61 14.79
C LYS A 24 -2.06 17.28 15.47
N ASN A 25 -3.01 16.49 16.00
CA ASN A 25 -4.16 16.96 16.77
C ASN A 25 -3.91 16.91 18.31
N ASN A 26 -2.65 16.99 18.75
CA ASN A 26 -2.25 17.04 20.17
C ASN A 26 -2.74 15.84 21.00
N LYS A 27 -2.94 14.67 20.40
CA LYS A 27 -3.23 13.44 21.14
C LYS A 27 -1.94 12.78 21.59
N LYS A 28 -1.90 12.29 22.83
CA LYS A 28 -0.79 11.48 23.31
C LYS A 28 -0.94 10.05 22.83
N VAL A 29 -0.04 9.61 21.96
CA VAL A 29 -0.12 8.34 21.22
C VAL A 29 0.95 7.37 21.69
N LEU A 30 0.54 6.12 21.96
CA LEU A 30 1.42 4.96 22.14
C LEU A 30 1.24 4.02 20.96
N ILE A 31 2.34 3.61 20.32
CA ILE A 31 2.33 2.63 19.24
C ILE A 31 2.98 1.34 19.73
N VAL A 32 2.39 0.21 19.39
CA VAL A 32 2.96 -1.11 19.67
C VAL A 32 3.20 -1.82 18.34
N GLU A 33 4.45 -2.22 18.10
CA GLU A 33 4.84 -2.95 16.90
C GLU A 33 5.62 -4.21 17.28
N LYS A 34 5.33 -5.32 16.61
CA LYS A 34 5.99 -6.60 16.91
C LYS A 34 7.38 -6.67 16.29
N ASN A 35 7.54 -6.15 15.08
CA ASN A 35 8.77 -6.20 14.30
C ASN A 35 9.34 -4.78 14.13
N PHE A 36 9.56 -4.37 12.89
CA PHE A 36 9.93 -3.00 12.53
C PHE A 36 8.85 -2.35 11.67
N THR A 37 8.81 -1.05 11.68
CA THR A 37 7.83 -0.26 10.92
C THR A 37 7.89 -0.57 9.43
N GLY A 38 6.74 -0.88 8.84
CA GLY A 38 6.66 -1.25 7.42
C GLY A 38 7.15 -2.66 7.10
N PHE A 39 7.35 -3.53 8.09
CA PHE A 39 7.88 -4.90 7.92
C PHE A 39 7.22 -5.69 6.79
N ASN A 40 5.91 -5.59 6.62
CA ASN A 40 5.15 -6.38 5.66
C ASN A 40 4.70 -5.55 4.44
N SER A 41 3.42 -5.65 4.04
CA SER A 41 2.87 -5.05 2.83
C SER A 41 3.13 -3.55 2.71
N SER A 42 3.12 -2.80 3.81
CA SER A 42 3.36 -1.35 3.77
C SER A 42 4.75 -0.98 3.29
N GLY A 43 5.77 -1.77 3.61
CA GLY A 43 7.14 -1.49 3.14
C GLY A 43 7.45 -2.13 1.78
N ASN A 44 6.65 -3.11 1.34
CA ASN A 44 6.87 -3.82 0.08
C ASN A 44 5.88 -3.45 -1.03
N ALA A 45 4.97 -2.50 -0.77
CA ALA A 45 4.02 -2.05 -1.77
C ALA A 45 4.71 -1.28 -2.91
N GLN A 46 4.17 -1.40 -4.11
CA GLN A 46 4.65 -0.64 -5.28
C GLN A 46 4.58 0.87 -5.05
N GLY A 47 3.64 1.36 -4.24
CA GLY A 47 3.55 2.76 -3.85
C GLY A 47 2.97 3.68 -4.92
N GLY A 48 2.21 3.13 -5.86
CA GLY A 48 1.48 3.92 -6.86
C GLY A 48 0.28 4.62 -6.25
N LEU A 49 0.15 5.90 -6.51
CA LEU A 49 -0.98 6.74 -6.16
C LEU A 49 -1.78 6.98 -7.46
N ALA A 50 -2.47 5.94 -7.89
CA ALA A 50 -3.25 5.94 -9.13
C ALA A 50 -4.65 6.51 -8.91
N PRO A 51 -5.30 7.07 -9.95
CA PRO A 51 -6.72 7.35 -9.90
C PRO A 51 -7.56 6.10 -9.60
N TYR A 52 -8.73 6.31 -9.02
CA TYR A 52 -9.64 5.22 -8.70
C TYR A 52 -10.37 4.72 -9.95
N LEU A 53 -10.08 3.50 -10.37
CA LEU A 53 -10.70 2.85 -11.54
C LEU A 53 -11.90 1.93 -11.18
N GLY A 54 -12.41 2.02 -9.96
CA GLY A 54 -13.55 1.21 -9.51
C GLY A 54 -14.91 1.89 -9.65
N THR A 55 -15.99 1.15 -9.37
CA THR A 55 -17.39 1.59 -9.53
C THR A 55 -18.03 2.17 -8.27
N ASP A 56 -17.40 2.04 -7.10
CA ASP A 56 -17.93 2.49 -5.83
C ASP A 56 -17.63 3.98 -5.59
N ASN A 57 -18.66 4.80 -5.61
CA ASN A 57 -18.55 6.25 -5.37
C ASN A 57 -18.02 6.61 -3.99
N SER A 58 -18.30 5.80 -2.95
CA SER A 58 -17.79 6.01 -1.60
C SER A 58 -16.30 5.74 -1.55
N ALA A 59 -15.84 4.66 -2.18
CA ALA A 59 -14.43 4.36 -2.34
C ALA A 59 -13.72 5.42 -3.18
N LYS A 60 -14.34 5.93 -4.25
CA LYS A 60 -13.78 7.03 -5.05
C LYS A 60 -13.56 8.28 -4.20
N LYS A 61 -14.55 8.70 -3.40
CA LYS A 61 -14.42 9.87 -2.52
C LYS A 61 -13.30 9.70 -1.50
N LEU A 62 -13.19 8.51 -0.89
CA LEU A 62 -12.10 8.20 0.05
C LEU A 62 -10.73 8.27 -0.64
N HIS A 63 -10.65 7.73 -1.86
CA HIS A 63 -9.44 7.74 -2.67
C HIS A 63 -9.01 9.18 -3.03
N ASP A 64 -9.94 10.01 -3.53
CA ASP A 64 -9.66 11.39 -3.91
C ASP A 64 -9.20 12.23 -2.71
N ASN A 65 -9.83 12.03 -1.53
CA ASN A 65 -9.41 12.66 -0.29
C ASN A 65 -7.99 12.20 0.11
N SER A 66 -7.71 10.90 0.02
CA SER A 66 -6.38 10.34 0.34
C SER A 66 -5.30 10.89 -0.59
N TYR A 67 -5.60 11.02 -1.88
CA TYR A 67 -4.68 11.60 -2.85
C TYR A 67 -4.36 13.07 -2.52
N SER A 68 -5.38 13.84 -2.11
CA SER A 68 -5.17 15.24 -1.67
C SER A 68 -4.29 15.33 -0.42
N LEU A 69 -4.46 14.42 0.55
CA LEU A 69 -3.60 14.33 1.72
C LEU A 69 -2.15 13.94 1.36
N HIS A 70 -1.95 13.10 0.35
CA HIS A 70 -0.61 12.81 -0.16
C HIS A 70 0.05 14.04 -0.77
N LYS A 71 -0.69 14.85 -1.54
CA LYS A 71 -0.18 16.13 -2.08
C LYS A 71 0.22 17.10 -0.96
N GLU A 72 -0.63 17.26 0.06
CA GLU A 72 -0.31 18.08 1.23
C GLU A 72 0.94 17.57 1.94
N PHE A 73 1.01 16.28 2.22
CA PHE A 73 2.16 15.69 2.93
C PHE A 73 3.45 15.79 2.13
N LYS A 74 3.41 15.62 0.81
CA LYS A 74 4.55 15.81 -0.08
C LYS A 74 5.21 17.19 0.11
N GLU A 75 4.41 18.24 0.26
CA GLU A 75 4.91 19.61 0.41
C GLU A 75 5.34 19.91 1.87
N THR A 76 4.76 19.22 2.84
CA THR A 76 4.88 19.59 4.26
C THR A 76 5.69 18.64 5.13
N PHE A 77 6.07 17.44 4.65
CA PHE A 77 6.71 16.41 5.49
C PHE A 77 7.97 16.91 6.22
N ARG A 78 8.75 17.79 5.57
CA ARG A 78 9.97 18.38 6.16
C ARG A 78 9.72 19.22 7.41
N ASN A 79 8.49 19.67 7.63
CA ASN A 79 8.10 20.35 8.86
C ASN A 79 8.04 19.40 10.06
N TYR A 80 8.05 18.09 9.81
CA TYR A 80 7.81 17.06 10.82
C TYR A 80 8.96 16.05 10.91
N THR A 81 9.68 15.76 9.82
CA THR A 81 10.71 14.72 9.76
C THR A 81 11.72 14.94 8.64
N GLU A 82 12.94 14.43 8.84
CA GLU A 82 13.98 14.35 7.79
C GLU A 82 13.83 13.10 6.90
N VAL A 83 12.97 12.15 7.25
CA VAL A 83 12.74 10.94 6.44
C VAL A 83 11.97 11.32 5.19
N ASN A 84 12.63 11.25 4.03
CA ASN A 84 12.04 11.60 2.76
C ASN A 84 11.18 10.44 2.20
N PRO A 85 9.87 10.63 2.00
CA PRO A 85 9.00 9.62 1.40
C PRO A 85 9.25 9.38 -0.10
N ASN A 86 10.14 10.14 -0.73
CA ASN A 86 10.55 10.00 -2.13
C ASN A 86 9.39 10.01 -3.13
N TYR A 87 8.50 10.97 -2.99
CA TYR A 87 7.46 11.21 -4.01
C TYR A 87 8.08 11.46 -5.39
N ASN A 88 7.50 10.87 -6.41
CA ASN A 88 7.92 10.96 -7.80
C ASN A 88 6.70 11.11 -8.71
N GLU A 89 6.60 12.25 -9.36
CA GLU A 89 5.56 12.51 -10.35
C GLU A 89 5.94 11.82 -11.66
N LYS A 90 4.99 11.11 -12.23
CA LYS A 90 5.14 10.34 -13.46
C LYS A 90 3.84 10.33 -14.23
N ARG A 91 3.90 9.77 -15.42
CA ARG A 91 2.72 9.34 -16.17
C ARG A 91 2.43 7.88 -15.86
N LEU A 92 1.14 7.55 -15.69
CA LEU A 92 0.66 6.17 -15.71
C LEU A 92 -0.05 5.93 -17.05
N ILE A 93 0.33 4.85 -17.72
CA ILE A 93 -0.35 4.33 -18.91
C ILE A 93 -1.06 3.05 -18.48
N HIS A 94 -2.39 3.10 -18.39
CA HIS A 94 -3.20 1.91 -18.13
C HIS A 94 -3.64 1.30 -19.44
N ILE A 95 -3.18 0.07 -19.70
CA ILE A 95 -3.51 -0.69 -20.90
C ILE A 95 -4.83 -1.42 -20.67
N ILE A 96 -5.76 -1.27 -21.60
CA ILE A 96 -7.08 -1.90 -21.55
C ILE A 96 -6.99 -3.32 -22.09
N ASP A 97 -7.31 -4.31 -21.27
CA ASP A 97 -7.13 -5.73 -21.58
C ASP A 97 -8.27 -6.30 -22.43
N SER A 98 -9.49 -5.76 -22.31
CA SER A 98 -10.67 -6.32 -22.98
C SER A 98 -11.66 -5.25 -23.47
N ALA A 99 -12.59 -5.65 -24.34
CA ALA A 99 -13.67 -4.79 -24.78
C ALA A 99 -14.63 -4.45 -23.64
N GLU A 100 -14.87 -5.38 -22.73
CA GLU A 100 -15.72 -5.19 -21.55
C GLU A 100 -15.12 -4.16 -20.60
N GLU A 101 -13.81 -4.23 -20.35
CA GLU A 101 -13.09 -3.22 -19.56
C GLU A 101 -13.15 -1.85 -20.24
N LYS A 102 -12.98 -1.82 -21.57
CA LYS A 102 -13.10 -0.58 -22.35
C LYS A 102 -14.45 0.07 -22.17
N GLU A 103 -15.52 -0.69 -22.31
CA GLU A 103 -16.88 -0.21 -22.13
C GLU A 103 -17.13 0.30 -20.70
N LEU A 104 -16.69 -0.48 -19.72
CA LEU A 104 -16.80 -0.11 -18.30
C LEU A 104 -16.11 1.24 -18.02
N LEU A 105 -14.87 1.38 -18.45
CA LEU A 105 -14.06 2.57 -18.16
C LEU A 105 -14.55 3.81 -18.92
N SER A 106 -15.01 3.67 -20.16
CA SER A 106 -15.52 4.79 -20.95
C SER A 106 -16.93 5.23 -20.54
N ASN A 107 -17.85 4.28 -20.43
CA ASN A 107 -19.28 4.59 -20.25
C ASN A 107 -19.64 4.86 -18.77
N ASN A 108 -19.06 4.08 -17.84
CA ASN A 108 -19.41 4.20 -16.43
C ASN A 108 -18.54 5.22 -15.69
N PHE A 109 -17.31 5.44 -16.14
CA PHE A 109 -16.36 6.34 -15.47
C PHE A 109 -15.98 7.57 -16.28
N GLY A 110 -16.38 7.63 -17.55
CA GLY A 110 -16.10 8.78 -18.42
C GLY A 110 -14.62 8.98 -18.73
N TYR A 111 -13.78 7.93 -18.60
CA TYR A 111 -12.38 8.04 -18.95
C TYR A 111 -12.18 8.17 -20.45
N LYS A 112 -11.31 9.12 -20.85
CA LYS A 112 -10.91 9.28 -22.24
C LYS A 112 -9.93 8.17 -22.65
N ILE A 113 -10.39 7.30 -23.54
CA ILE A 113 -9.56 6.23 -24.10
C ILE A 113 -8.74 6.80 -25.24
N ASN A 114 -7.43 6.62 -25.18
CA ASN A 114 -6.51 6.96 -26.25
C ASN A 114 -6.31 5.73 -27.13
N ASN A 115 -6.66 5.87 -28.41
CA ASN A 115 -6.45 4.84 -29.44
C ASN A 115 -5.30 5.21 -30.40
N ASP A 116 -4.59 6.32 -30.19
CA ASP A 116 -3.42 6.69 -30.96
C ASP A 116 -2.22 5.85 -30.50
N LEU A 117 -2.07 4.72 -31.17
CA LEU A 117 -1.02 3.75 -30.84
C LEU A 117 0.38 4.24 -31.23
N ASP A 118 0.49 5.14 -32.20
CA ASP A 118 1.77 5.73 -32.57
C ASP A 118 2.25 6.69 -31.49
N PHE A 119 1.34 7.48 -30.93
CA PHE A 119 1.66 8.28 -29.76
C PHE A 119 2.12 7.42 -28.57
N VAL A 120 1.40 6.32 -28.27
CA VAL A 120 1.76 5.40 -27.16
C VAL A 120 3.13 4.76 -27.42
N LYS A 121 3.43 4.32 -28.63
CA LYS A 121 4.74 3.78 -29.01
C LYS A 121 5.87 4.80 -28.90
N ASN A 122 5.60 6.06 -29.20
CA ASN A 122 6.61 7.12 -29.08
C ASN A 122 7.00 7.36 -27.61
N ILE A 123 6.04 7.27 -26.67
CA ILE A 123 6.32 7.48 -25.26
C ILE A 123 6.78 6.20 -24.53
N GLU A 124 6.41 5.02 -25.02
CA GLU A 124 6.85 3.73 -24.48
C GLU A 124 7.10 2.70 -25.63
N PRO A 125 8.28 2.79 -26.29
CA PRO A 125 8.56 2.01 -27.50
C PRO A 125 8.59 0.49 -27.31
N LYS A 126 8.78 0.02 -26.09
CA LYS A 126 8.87 -1.40 -25.77
C LYS A 126 7.51 -2.09 -25.60
N LEU A 127 6.41 -1.35 -25.55
CA LEU A 127 5.08 -1.94 -25.49
C LEU A 127 4.77 -2.72 -26.77
N LYS A 128 4.18 -3.91 -26.60
CA LYS A 128 3.62 -4.70 -27.70
C LYS A 128 2.36 -4.06 -28.25
N LYS A 129 1.74 -4.72 -29.21
CA LYS A 129 0.48 -4.27 -29.80
C LYS A 129 -0.62 -4.18 -28.75
N ILE A 130 -1.26 -3.02 -28.67
CA ILE A 130 -2.40 -2.73 -27.81
C ILE A 130 -3.66 -2.84 -28.66
N ASN A 131 -4.65 -3.62 -28.21
CA ASN A 131 -5.85 -3.92 -29.01
C ASN A 131 -7.05 -3.04 -28.63
N HIS A 132 -7.17 -2.60 -27.37
CA HIS A 132 -8.36 -1.91 -26.86
C HIS A 132 -8.12 -0.46 -26.49
N GLY A 133 -6.89 0.04 -26.64
CA GLY A 133 -6.48 1.40 -26.29
C GLY A 133 -5.90 1.49 -24.88
N VAL A 134 -5.62 2.71 -24.47
CA VAL A 134 -5.03 3.02 -23.16
C VAL A 134 -5.74 4.20 -22.52
N ILE A 135 -5.64 4.30 -21.20
CA ILE A 135 -5.92 5.52 -20.45
C ILE A 135 -4.59 6.09 -19.97
N ILE A 136 -4.41 7.40 -20.10
CA ILE A 136 -3.19 8.09 -19.70
C ILE A 136 -3.53 9.03 -18.55
N PHE A 137 -2.78 8.91 -17.46
CA PHE A 137 -2.88 9.75 -16.27
C PHE A 137 -1.57 10.53 -16.12
N ASP A 138 -1.61 11.82 -16.43
CA ASP A 138 -0.44 12.69 -16.36
C ASP A 138 -0.15 13.18 -14.93
N ASP A 139 -1.13 13.13 -14.04
CA ASP A 139 -1.05 13.52 -12.63
C ASP A 139 -0.79 12.34 -11.66
N TYR A 140 -0.32 11.21 -12.19
CA TYR A 140 0.06 10.06 -11.37
C TYR A 140 1.32 10.32 -10.55
N MET A 141 1.32 9.82 -9.33
CA MET A 141 2.49 9.86 -8.45
C MET A 141 2.87 8.46 -7.97
N GLU A 142 4.13 8.28 -7.68
CA GLU A 142 4.65 7.15 -6.91
C GLU A 142 5.33 7.64 -5.65
N VAL A 143 5.38 6.79 -4.65
CA VAL A 143 6.08 7.02 -3.41
C VAL A 143 6.92 5.79 -3.04
N ASP A 144 7.99 5.99 -2.31
CA ASP A 144 8.63 4.88 -1.62
C ASP A 144 7.78 4.51 -0.42
N SER A 145 7.10 3.36 -0.49
CA SER A 145 6.12 2.94 0.51
C SER A 145 6.73 2.67 1.88
N PHE A 146 7.97 2.16 1.93
CA PHE A 146 8.72 1.99 3.17
C PHE A 146 9.09 3.33 3.80
N ASN A 147 9.67 4.23 3.01
CA ASN A 147 10.04 5.54 3.46
C ASN A 147 8.83 6.41 3.83
N LEU A 148 7.71 6.30 3.11
CA LEU A 148 6.47 6.99 3.49
C LEU A 148 5.97 6.52 4.86
N THR A 149 5.94 5.21 5.09
CA THR A 149 5.48 4.65 6.37
C THR A 149 6.37 5.13 7.52
N ASN A 150 7.68 5.11 7.31
CA ASN A 150 8.66 5.61 8.30
C ASN A 150 8.61 7.13 8.46
N SER A 151 8.36 7.89 7.38
CA SER A 151 8.20 9.34 7.44
C SER A 151 7.03 9.75 8.33
N LEU A 152 5.88 9.10 8.16
CA LEU A 152 4.69 9.33 8.99
C LEU A 152 4.92 8.94 10.45
N LEU A 153 5.55 7.77 10.69
CA LEU A 153 5.89 7.36 12.05
C LEU A 153 6.85 8.34 12.71
N ASN A 154 7.98 8.65 12.07
CA ASN A 154 8.97 9.56 12.64
C ASN A 154 8.38 10.95 12.88
N SER A 155 7.51 11.44 12.00
CA SER A 155 6.76 12.67 12.24
C SER A 155 5.96 12.61 13.53
N SER A 156 5.29 11.50 13.82
CA SER A 156 4.54 11.33 15.07
C SER A 156 5.44 11.25 16.31
N LEU A 157 6.59 10.58 16.19
CA LEU A 157 7.58 10.49 17.28
C LEU A 157 8.16 11.86 17.59
N ASN A 158 8.50 12.67 16.59
CA ASN A 158 8.97 14.04 16.76
C ASN A 158 7.92 14.95 17.42
N MET A 159 6.63 14.63 17.29
CA MET A 159 5.53 15.30 17.98
C MET A 159 5.18 14.68 19.36
N GLY A 160 6.01 13.75 19.86
CA GLY A 160 5.88 13.20 21.22
C GLY A 160 5.12 11.87 21.32
N ALA A 161 4.83 11.19 20.22
CA ALA A 161 4.36 9.81 20.28
C ALA A 161 5.47 8.88 20.80
N LYS A 162 5.08 7.77 21.43
CA LYS A 162 6.01 6.71 21.89
C LYS A 162 5.74 5.44 21.08
N ILE A 163 6.79 4.73 20.68
CA ILE A 163 6.69 3.38 20.12
C ILE A 163 7.41 2.39 21.01
N ILE A 164 6.83 1.22 21.18
CA ILE A 164 7.45 0.08 21.87
C ILE A 164 7.39 -1.17 21.02
N THR A 165 8.44 -1.98 21.09
CA THR A 165 8.45 -3.30 20.44
C THR A 165 7.81 -4.32 21.37
N HIS A 166 6.66 -4.87 20.97
CA HIS A 166 5.94 -5.85 21.76
C HIS A 166 5.00 -6.68 20.86
N ASP A 167 4.91 -7.99 21.14
CA ASP A 167 3.93 -8.88 20.52
C ASP A 167 2.57 -8.70 21.21
N PHE A 168 1.77 -7.80 20.69
CA PHE A 168 0.47 -7.45 21.26
C PHE A 168 -0.49 -8.63 21.24
N LYS A 169 -1.16 -8.82 22.36
CA LYS A 169 -2.30 -9.74 22.51
C LYS A 169 -3.46 -8.98 23.14
N ILE A 170 -4.70 -9.37 22.80
CA ILE A 170 -5.90 -8.70 23.33
C ILE A 170 -5.96 -8.78 24.86
N GLU A 171 -5.39 -9.83 25.46
CA GLU A 171 -5.31 -10.05 26.88
C GLU A 171 -4.39 -9.05 27.61
N ASN A 172 -3.55 -8.32 26.88
CA ASN A 172 -2.76 -7.22 27.41
C ASN A 172 -3.62 -5.99 27.76
N LEU A 173 -4.86 -5.92 27.26
CA LEU A 173 -5.81 -4.88 27.58
C LEU A 173 -6.59 -5.22 28.85
N GLN A 174 -6.79 -4.23 29.69
CA GLN A 174 -7.61 -4.34 30.89
C GLN A 174 -8.80 -3.41 30.81
N PHE A 175 -9.96 -3.93 31.18
CA PHE A 175 -11.22 -3.22 31.16
C PHE A 175 -11.82 -3.14 32.55
N ASN A 176 -12.41 -2.01 32.86
CA ASN A 176 -13.19 -1.79 34.08
C ASN A 176 -14.61 -1.39 33.66
N LYS A 177 -15.61 -2.20 34.05
CA LYS A 177 -17.04 -1.99 33.69
C LYS A 177 -17.22 -1.72 32.18
N ASN A 178 -16.64 -2.56 31.31
CA ASN A 178 -16.65 -2.45 29.84
C ASN A 178 -15.95 -1.19 29.28
N LYS A 179 -15.19 -0.46 30.08
CA LYS A 179 -14.39 0.68 29.64
C LYS A 179 -12.91 0.29 29.63
N LEU A 180 -12.22 0.57 28.52
CA LEU A 180 -10.79 0.35 28.44
C LEU A 180 -10.07 1.21 29.49
N GLU A 181 -9.20 0.60 30.28
CA GLU A 181 -8.45 1.26 31.36
C GLU A 181 -6.96 1.31 31.07
N SER A 182 -6.37 0.17 30.70
CA SER A 182 -4.92 0.10 30.54
C SER A 182 -4.48 -0.98 29.53
N PHE A 183 -3.24 -0.83 29.10
CA PHE A 183 -2.45 -1.81 28.38
C PHE A 183 -1.21 -2.14 29.22
N SER A 184 -0.85 -3.41 29.30
CA SER A 184 0.30 -3.88 30.07
C SER A 184 1.22 -4.75 29.22
N THR A 185 2.51 -4.52 29.34
CA THR A 185 3.57 -5.46 28.95
C THR A 185 4.02 -6.24 30.19
N LYS A 186 5.10 -7.02 30.08
CA LYS A 186 5.70 -7.66 31.25
C LYS A 186 6.27 -6.65 32.26
N ASP A 187 6.79 -5.52 31.75
CA ASP A 187 7.61 -4.59 32.52
C ASP A 187 6.90 -3.25 32.79
N GLU A 188 5.94 -2.88 31.94
CA GLU A 188 5.29 -1.57 32.01
C GLU A 188 3.76 -1.68 31.91
N ARG A 189 3.08 -0.72 32.55
CA ARG A 189 1.62 -0.52 32.43
C ARG A 189 1.33 0.92 32.04
N PHE A 190 0.45 1.09 31.06
CA PHE A 190 0.03 2.37 30.49
C PHE A 190 -1.47 2.55 30.66
N LEU A 191 -1.92 3.73 31.09
CA LEU A 191 -3.34 4.09 31.09
C LEU A 191 -3.76 4.48 29.67
N ILE A 192 -4.79 3.84 29.14
CA ILE A 192 -5.21 3.99 27.74
C ILE A 192 -6.69 4.36 27.68
N LYS A 193 -7.03 5.41 26.91
CA LYS A 193 -8.43 5.78 26.69
C LYS A 193 -9.08 5.01 25.53
N ASN A 194 -8.34 4.84 24.43
CA ASN A 194 -8.83 4.21 23.19
C ASN A 194 -7.76 3.29 22.62
N VAL A 195 -8.17 2.27 21.87
CA VAL A 195 -7.28 1.38 21.12
C VAL A 195 -7.73 1.30 19.66
N ALA A 196 -6.75 1.34 18.76
CA ALA A 196 -6.94 1.09 17.32
C ALA A 196 -6.09 -0.11 16.91
N ILE A 197 -6.71 -1.15 16.38
CA ILE A 197 -6.01 -2.31 15.86
C ILE A 197 -5.78 -2.09 14.36
N THR A 198 -4.53 -1.86 13.99
CA THR A 198 -4.08 -1.58 12.61
C THR A 198 -3.07 -2.63 12.14
N ALA A 199 -3.30 -3.89 12.56
CA ALA A 199 -2.38 -5.01 12.39
C ALA A 199 -2.47 -5.66 10.99
N GLY A 200 -3.05 -4.96 10.00
CA GLY A 200 -3.17 -5.48 8.63
C GLY A 200 -3.85 -6.86 8.59
N PRO A 201 -3.26 -7.84 7.89
CA PRO A 201 -3.88 -9.17 7.74
C PRO A 201 -4.02 -9.96 9.06
N TRP A 202 -3.28 -9.59 10.12
CA TRP A 202 -3.37 -10.23 11.45
C TRP A 202 -4.50 -9.66 12.33
N THR A 203 -5.26 -8.68 11.84
CA THR A 203 -6.32 -8.01 12.63
C THR A 203 -7.36 -8.99 13.15
N SER A 204 -7.80 -9.96 12.32
CA SER A 204 -8.78 -10.98 12.76
C SER A 204 -8.21 -11.95 13.81
N GLU A 205 -6.90 -12.25 13.76
CA GLU A 205 -6.26 -13.11 14.77
C GLU A 205 -6.17 -12.41 16.12
N ILE A 206 -5.90 -11.11 16.11
CA ILE A 206 -5.85 -10.29 17.32
C ILE A 206 -7.26 -10.10 17.92
N ALA A 207 -8.26 -9.92 17.06
CA ALA A 207 -9.66 -9.67 17.44
C ALA A 207 -10.48 -10.96 17.65
N LYS A 208 -9.86 -12.06 18.06
CA LYS A 208 -10.35 -13.45 18.12
C LYS A 208 -11.80 -13.69 18.57
N ASN A 209 -12.43 -12.78 19.26
CA ASN A 209 -13.80 -12.93 19.79
C ASN A 209 -14.80 -12.01 19.08
N ASN A 210 -14.46 -11.49 17.89
CA ASN A 210 -15.34 -10.59 17.16
C ASN A 210 -15.65 -11.16 15.77
N ASP A 211 -16.76 -11.88 15.65
CA ASP A 211 -17.23 -12.51 14.41
C ASP A 211 -17.52 -11.50 13.28
N HIS A 212 -17.61 -10.20 13.61
CA HIS A 212 -17.83 -9.12 12.63
C HIS A 212 -16.55 -8.67 11.93
N ILE A 213 -15.37 -9.07 12.43
CA ILE A 213 -14.08 -8.71 11.85
C ILE A 213 -13.54 -9.88 11.04
N ASN A 214 -13.73 -9.84 9.72
CA ASN A 214 -13.27 -10.89 8.81
C ASN A 214 -12.20 -10.35 7.85
N VAL A 215 -11.02 -10.10 8.39
CA VAL A 215 -9.83 -9.72 7.62
C VAL A 215 -9.04 -10.99 7.30
N LYS A 216 -8.74 -11.21 6.01
CA LYS A 216 -7.96 -12.37 5.57
C LYS A 216 -6.65 -11.93 4.91
N PRO A 217 -5.57 -12.74 5.05
CA PRO A 217 -4.35 -12.50 4.29
C PRO A 217 -4.57 -12.85 2.81
N LEU A 218 -4.02 -12.01 1.93
CA LEU A 218 -3.84 -12.29 0.52
C LEU A 218 -2.37 -12.09 0.20
N LYS A 219 -1.68 -13.16 -0.16
CA LYS A 219 -0.26 -13.10 -0.50
C LYS A 219 -0.08 -12.45 -1.86
N GLY A 220 0.85 -11.51 -1.93
CA GLY A 220 1.30 -10.88 -3.17
C GLY A 220 2.80 -10.98 -3.32
N GLN A 221 3.26 -11.23 -4.56
CA GLN A 221 4.67 -11.29 -4.88
C GLN A 221 4.99 -10.31 -6.00
N LEU A 222 6.20 -9.76 -6.00
CA LEU A 222 6.72 -8.87 -7.03
C LEU A 222 8.22 -9.11 -7.24
N LEU A 223 8.70 -8.71 -8.40
CA LEU A 223 10.10 -8.85 -8.82
C LEU A 223 10.72 -7.47 -9.05
N LYS A 224 12.00 -7.34 -8.69
CA LYS A 224 12.79 -6.12 -8.91
C LYS A 224 14.00 -6.47 -9.77
N PHE A 225 14.15 -5.78 -10.88
CA PHE A 225 15.22 -6.03 -11.84
C PHE A 225 16.09 -4.79 -12.02
N LYS A 226 17.38 -5.01 -12.16
CA LYS A 226 18.26 -4.01 -12.75
C LYS A 226 18.21 -4.17 -14.27
N THR A 227 18.05 -3.03 -14.98
CA THR A 227 18.05 -2.99 -16.44
C THR A 227 18.66 -1.69 -16.93
N SER A 228 19.40 -1.77 -18.04
CA SER A 228 19.92 -0.60 -18.75
C SER A 228 18.85 0.09 -19.60
N GLN A 229 17.70 -0.55 -19.78
CA GLN A 229 16.62 -0.03 -20.62
C GLN A 229 15.94 1.18 -19.97
N LYS A 230 15.59 2.15 -20.82
CA LYS A 230 14.76 3.28 -20.40
C LYS A 230 13.32 2.83 -20.15
N PHE A 231 12.77 3.26 -19.05
CA PHE A 231 11.39 3.03 -18.65
C PHE A 231 10.90 4.30 -17.95
N ASN A 232 10.24 5.17 -18.70
CA ASN A 232 9.95 6.53 -18.23
C ASN A 232 8.58 6.64 -17.55
N ASN A 233 7.64 5.76 -17.93
CA ASN A 233 6.27 5.79 -17.45
C ASN A 233 6.04 4.63 -16.47
N SER A 234 4.97 4.70 -15.70
CA SER A 234 4.41 3.53 -15.03
C SER A 234 3.37 2.90 -15.94
N ILE A 235 3.40 1.59 -16.06
CA ILE A 235 2.48 0.85 -16.94
C ILE A 235 1.66 -0.09 -16.07
N SER A 236 0.35 -0.16 -16.30
CA SER A 236 -0.52 -1.14 -15.65
C SER A 236 -1.43 -1.83 -16.67
N TRP A 237 -1.78 -3.08 -16.38
CA TRP A 237 -2.73 -3.87 -17.18
C TRP A 237 -3.41 -4.88 -16.24
N GLY A 238 -4.74 -4.87 -16.21
CA GLY A 238 -5.47 -5.61 -15.20
C GLY A 238 -4.95 -5.29 -13.80
N LYS A 239 -4.46 -6.30 -13.08
CA LYS A 239 -3.83 -6.14 -11.75
C LYS A 239 -2.31 -6.03 -11.78
N ASP A 240 -1.72 -6.26 -12.94
CA ASP A 240 -0.26 -6.27 -13.12
C ASP A 240 0.27 -4.87 -13.42
N TYR A 241 1.54 -4.67 -13.18
CA TYR A 241 2.21 -3.40 -13.42
C TYR A 241 3.70 -3.58 -13.68
N ALA A 242 4.28 -2.56 -14.31
CA ALA A 242 5.72 -2.38 -14.42
C ALA A 242 6.06 -0.90 -14.22
N THR A 243 7.06 -0.62 -13.38
CA THR A 243 7.51 0.75 -13.14
C THR A 243 8.96 0.80 -12.72
N LYS A 244 9.72 1.76 -13.24
CA LYS A 244 11.09 2.03 -12.79
C LYS A 244 11.05 3.04 -11.65
N LYS A 245 11.55 2.63 -10.48
CA LYS A 245 11.54 3.44 -9.25
C LYS A 245 12.79 4.31 -9.14
N LYS A 246 12.85 5.16 -8.10
CA LYS A 246 14.01 6.01 -7.80
C LYS A 246 15.26 5.23 -7.34
N ASP A 247 15.07 3.97 -6.92
CA ASP A 247 16.16 3.02 -6.67
C ASP A 247 16.84 2.49 -7.95
N ASP A 248 16.40 3.00 -9.11
CA ASP A 248 16.80 2.61 -10.46
C ASP A 248 16.44 1.17 -10.83
N LEU A 249 15.61 0.50 -10.03
CA LEU A 249 15.12 -0.84 -10.30
C LEU A 249 13.77 -0.80 -11.04
N LEU A 250 13.60 -1.73 -11.98
CA LEU A 250 12.31 -2.01 -12.61
C LEU A 250 11.53 -2.98 -11.70
N TRP A 251 10.44 -2.50 -11.14
CA TRP A 251 9.53 -3.29 -10.31
C TRP A 251 8.40 -3.82 -11.18
N ILE A 252 8.21 -5.13 -11.14
CA ILE A 252 7.19 -5.85 -11.91
C ILE A 252 6.34 -6.67 -10.94
N GLY A 253 5.04 -6.57 -11.03
CA GLY A 253 4.09 -7.30 -10.18
C GLY A 253 2.76 -7.50 -10.92
N THR A 254 1.84 -8.27 -10.39
CA THR A 254 1.88 -8.88 -9.06
C THR A 254 1.18 -10.24 -9.07
N THR A 255 1.29 -11.01 -8.00
CA THR A 255 0.40 -12.15 -7.78
C THR A 255 -0.69 -11.82 -6.76
N GLU A 256 -1.74 -12.63 -6.74
CA GLU A 256 -2.77 -12.70 -5.71
C GLU A 256 -3.03 -14.15 -5.40
N GLU A 257 -2.67 -14.55 -4.17
CA GLU A 257 -2.66 -15.94 -3.74
C GLU A 257 -3.42 -16.08 -2.41
N ASP A 258 -4.54 -16.80 -2.44
CA ASP A 258 -5.29 -17.16 -1.23
C ASP A 258 -4.68 -18.41 -0.61
N VAL A 259 -3.56 -18.24 0.06
CA VAL A 259 -2.76 -19.31 0.67
C VAL A 259 -2.63 -19.15 2.19
N LYS A 260 -3.55 -18.41 2.78
CA LYS A 260 -3.49 -18.01 4.20
C LYS A 260 -2.13 -17.35 4.49
N PHE A 261 -1.51 -17.65 5.64
CA PHE A 261 -0.18 -17.15 6.02
C PHE A 261 0.97 -18.07 5.56
N SER A 262 0.83 -18.75 4.41
CA SER A 262 1.95 -19.50 3.82
C SER A 262 3.03 -18.55 3.33
N GLU A 263 4.10 -18.44 4.07
CA GLU A 263 5.23 -17.56 3.81
C GLU A 263 6.10 -18.06 2.64
N GLY A 264 7.03 -17.21 2.23
CA GLY A 264 8.06 -17.53 1.23
C GLY A 264 7.69 -17.13 -0.19
N LYS A 265 8.72 -17.04 -1.01
CA LYS A 265 8.69 -16.75 -2.45
C LYS A 265 8.55 -18.05 -3.21
N THR A 266 7.88 -18.05 -4.36
CA THR A 266 7.67 -19.26 -5.17
C THR A 266 8.13 -19.05 -6.61
N GLU A 267 8.70 -20.07 -7.23
CA GLU A 267 9.10 -20.01 -8.66
C GLU A 267 7.87 -19.89 -9.57
N GLU A 268 6.73 -20.47 -9.20
CA GLU A 268 5.50 -20.35 -9.93
C GLU A 268 5.03 -18.89 -10.03
N ALA A 269 5.12 -18.15 -8.92
CA ALA A 269 4.79 -16.72 -8.90
C ALA A 269 5.75 -15.91 -9.78
N LYS A 270 7.04 -16.18 -9.70
CA LYS A 270 8.05 -15.55 -10.54
C LYS A 270 7.78 -15.79 -12.04
N VAL A 271 7.54 -17.04 -12.43
CA VAL A 271 7.21 -17.40 -13.80
C VAL A 271 5.92 -16.71 -14.25
N LYS A 272 4.89 -16.66 -13.41
CA LYS A 272 3.63 -15.99 -13.71
C LYS A 272 3.81 -14.48 -13.96
N ILE A 273 4.56 -13.79 -13.10
CA ILE A 273 4.85 -12.36 -13.26
C ILE A 273 5.63 -12.10 -14.54
N LEU A 274 6.68 -12.89 -14.82
CA LEU A 274 7.48 -12.75 -16.03
C LEU A 274 6.66 -13.03 -17.30
N ASN A 275 5.79 -14.04 -17.27
CA ASN A 275 4.90 -14.34 -18.39
C ASN A 275 3.92 -13.20 -18.68
N SER A 276 3.36 -12.59 -17.62
CA SER A 276 2.49 -11.41 -17.75
C SER A 276 3.25 -10.22 -18.34
N PHE A 277 4.42 -9.94 -17.83
CA PHE A 277 5.29 -8.88 -18.36
C PHE A 277 5.65 -9.10 -19.82
N ASN A 278 6.06 -10.31 -20.18
CA ASN A 278 6.43 -10.68 -21.55
C ASN A 278 5.25 -10.65 -22.56
N LYS A 279 4.00 -10.69 -22.06
CA LYS A 279 2.83 -10.44 -22.93
C LYS A 279 2.71 -8.98 -23.32
N MET A 280 3.09 -8.05 -22.45
CA MET A 280 2.92 -6.62 -22.64
C MET A 280 4.12 -5.95 -23.30
N PHE A 281 5.32 -6.49 -23.13
CA PHE A 281 6.55 -5.86 -23.61
C PHE A 281 7.27 -6.73 -24.61
N ASN A 282 7.92 -6.06 -25.59
CA ASN A 282 8.91 -6.69 -26.45
C ASN A 282 10.17 -7.00 -25.64
N ASP A 283 11.09 -7.75 -26.25
CA ASP A 283 12.34 -8.10 -25.62
C ASP A 283 12.97 -6.91 -24.87
N PHE A 284 13.06 -7.07 -23.57
CA PHE A 284 13.64 -6.05 -22.67
C PHE A 284 15.16 -6.20 -22.55
N GLY A 285 15.75 -7.20 -23.20
CA GLY A 285 17.19 -7.49 -23.11
C GLY A 285 17.59 -7.88 -21.69
N ASP A 286 18.57 -7.19 -21.13
CA ASP A 286 19.16 -7.53 -19.82
C ASP A 286 18.23 -7.21 -18.65
N LEU A 287 17.52 -8.21 -18.17
CA LEU A 287 16.80 -8.18 -16.91
C LEU A 287 17.59 -8.98 -15.86
N ASN A 288 18.35 -8.29 -15.02
CA ASN A 288 19.06 -8.91 -13.90
C ASN A 288 18.19 -8.85 -12.64
N LEU A 289 17.69 -10.00 -12.17
CA LEU A 289 16.88 -10.09 -10.96
C LEU A 289 17.71 -9.72 -9.73
N ILE A 290 17.29 -8.65 -9.04
CA ILE A 290 17.93 -8.15 -7.82
C ILE A 290 17.18 -8.64 -6.59
N ASP A 291 15.84 -8.63 -6.64
CA ASP A 291 15.01 -9.01 -5.50
C ASP A 291 13.69 -9.63 -5.97
N HIS A 292 13.19 -10.55 -5.16
CA HIS A 292 11.88 -11.15 -5.26
C HIS A 292 11.22 -10.99 -3.89
N THR A 293 10.13 -10.27 -3.78
CA THR A 293 9.44 -10.04 -2.50
C THR A 293 8.14 -10.81 -2.44
N ALA A 294 7.79 -11.25 -1.23
CA ALA A 294 6.50 -11.84 -0.91
C ALA A 294 5.97 -11.23 0.39
N CYS A 295 4.75 -10.77 0.40
CA CYS A 295 4.12 -10.20 1.58
C CYS A 295 2.61 -10.44 1.59
N PHE A 296 1.98 -10.22 2.76
CA PHE A 296 0.55 -10.39 2.92
C PHE A 296 -0.14 -9.03 2.97
N ARG A 297 -1.02 -8.76 2.01
CA ARG A 297 -2.02 -7.69 2.10
C ARG A 297 -3.30 -8.23 2.73
N HIS A 298 -4.13 -7.36 3.26
CA HIS A 298 -5.42 -7.74 3.81
C HIS A 298 -6.50 -7.70 2.71
N THR A 299 -7.47 -8.62 2.83
CA THR A 299 -8.75 -8.56 2.12
C THR A 299 -9.88 -8.46 3.14
N LEU A 300 -10.86 -7.62 2.84
CA LEU A 300 -12.11 -7.51 3.59
C LEU A 300 -13.21 -8.17 2.75
N LYS A 301 -13.86 -9.23 3.27
CA LYS A 301 -15.21 -9.56 2.83
C LYS A 301 -16.15 -8.66 3.61
N ILE A 302 -16.65 -7.62 2.99
CA ILE A 302 -17.76 -6.85 3.55
C ILE A 302 -19.00 -7.74 3.42
N ILE A 303 -19.45 -8.33 4.52
CA ILE A 303 -20.75 -8.98 4.60
C ILE A 303 -21.73 -7.85 4.93
N PHE A 304 -22.45 -7.38 3.92
CA PHE A 304 -23.61 -6.55 4.19
C PHE A 304 -24.66 -7.43 4.89
N LEU A 305 -24.87 -7.23 6.18
CA LEU A 305 -26.08 -7.66 6.85
C LEU A 305 -27.18 -6.68 6.39
N LEU A 306 -28.01 -7.16 5.47
CA LEU A 306 -29.26 -6.51 5.11
C LEU A 306 -30.27 -6.65 6.25
#